data_4486b44eccc4d935c9d8a865d870851f
#
_entry.id   4486b44eccc4d935c9d8a865d870851f
#
_cell.length_a   1.000
_cell.length_b   1.000
_cell.length_c   1.000
_cell.angle_alpha   90.00
_cell.angle_beta   90.00
_cell.angle_gamma   90.00
#
_symmetry.space_group_name_H-M   'P 1'
#
loop_
_entity.id
_entity.type
_entity.pdbx_description
1 polymer ?
#
loop_
_entity_poly.entity_id
_entity_poly.type
_entity_poly.pdbx_seq_one_letter_code
_entity_poly.pdbx_strand_id
1 'polypeptide(L)'
;MKHLIILGDGMADWAVPSLGNKTLLQYADTPYMDRLAKMGKTGMLKTVADGFHPGSEVANMSVMGYDLPTVYEGRGVLEAASIGVDLQPDDMAMRCNLVCVEGELLKNHSAGHISTEEADVLIKYLEEKLGNDKVHFYTGVQYRHLLVIKGGDKHVACVPPHDVPLKPFRPNLVKALRPEAEETATLLNDLIMKSQELLANHPLNLKRVAEGKDPANSIWPWSPGYRPKMEPLSDKYPSIKKGSVITAVDLIRGIGHYAGLRCIDVEGATGLYNTNYEGKAQAAIEALKTDDFVYLHIEASDEAGHEGDVPLKLKTIEYLDRRAVGPIYEAVKDWDEPVAIAVLPDHPTPCELRTHTAEPIPFLIYYPGIEPDNVSTYDEVACQKGEYGLLDKDEFMNLFMDIK
;
A
#
# COMPACT_ATOMS: atom_id res chain seq x y z
N MET A 1 -22.48 -1.02 17.34
CA MET A 1 -21.22 -0.28 17.54
C MET A 1 -20.56 -0.06 16.20
N LYS A 2 -19.92 1.07 15.99
CA LYS A 2 -19.12 1.38 14.79
C LYS A 2 -17.65 1.08 15.04
N HIS A 3 -16.88 0.82 13.99
CA HIS A 3 -15.48 0.42 14.11
C HIS A 3 -14.59 1.33 13.26
N LEU A 4 -13.54 1.85 13.86
CA LEU A 4 -12.54 2.71 13.21
C LEU A 4 -11.14 2.16 13.44
N ILE A 5 -10.42 1.90 12.35
CA ILE A 5 -8.98 1.66 12.39
C ILE A 5 -8.27 2.94 11.95
N ILE A 6 -7.34 3.42 12.77
CA ILE A 6 -6.41 4.50 12.42
C ILE A 6 -5.04 3.88 12.28
N LEU A 7 -4.54 3.84 11.06
CA LEU A 7 -3.27 3.23 10.74
C LEU A 7 -2.24 4.29 10.39
N GLY A 8 -1.15 4.32 11.16
CA GLY A 8 0.05 5.11 10.86
C GLY A 8 1.10 4.22 10.19
N ASP A 9 1.19 4.30 8.87
CA ASP A 9 2.08 3.47 8.06
C ASP A 9 3.54 3.63 8.52
N GLY A 10 4.23 2.50 8.69
CA GLY A 10 5.62 2.46 9.07
C GLY A 10 5.96 3.11 10.42
N MET A 11 4.96 3.38 11.28
CA MET A 11 5.14 4.17 12.51
C MET A 11 6.06 3.52 13.53
N ALA A 12 6.10 2.19 13.60
CA ALA A 12 6.99 1.46 14.48
C ALA A 12 8.46 1.57 14.03
N ASP A 13 9.38 1.50 15.00
CA ASP A 13 10.82 1.67 14.75
C ASP A 13 11.67 0.89 15.77
N TRP A 14 12.93 0.79 15.49
CA TRP A 14 13.92 0.27 16.43
C TRP A 14 14.30 1.31 17.49
N ALA A 15 14.93 0.86 18.58
CA ALA A 15 15.47 1.75 19.59
C ALA A 15 16.60 2.61 19.01
N VAL A 16 16.50 3.93 19.14
CA VAL A 16 17.44 4.91 18.58
C VAL A 16 18.44 5.36 19.65
N PRO A 17 19.75 5.15 19.46
CA PRO A 17 20.76 5.51 20.47
C PRO A 17 20.73 7.01 20.87
N SER A 18 20.53 7.91 19.91
CA SER A 18 20.46 9.36 20.18
C SER A 18 19.23 9.78 20.99
N LEU A 19 18.22 8.91 21.10
CA LEU A 19 17.01 9.11 21.92
C LEU A 19 17.08 8.35 23.26
N GLY A 20 18.28 7.98 23.70
CA GLY A 20 18.50 7.21 24.93
C GLY A 20 18.05 5.74 24.82
N ASN A 21 18.22 5.14 23.66
CA ASN A 21 17.78 3.79 23.31
C ASN A 21 16.27 3.57 23.48
N LYS A 22 15.48 4.59 23.20
CA LYS A 22 14.02 4.49 23.09
C LYS A 22 13.62 4.34 21.63
N THR A 23 12.50 3.66 21.38
CA THR A 23 11.84 3.71 20.06
C THR A 23 11.24 5.09 19.83
N LEU A 24 10.85 5.38 18.61
CA LEU A 24 10.22 6.67 18.31
C LEU A 24 8.86 6.82 19.01
N LEU A 25 8.08 5.75 19.11
CA LEU A 25 6.82 5.76 19.85
C LEU A 25 7.03 5.98 21.37
N GLN A 26 8.10 5.41 21.95
CA GLN A 26 8.44 5.66 23.33
C GLN A 26 8.90 7.11 23.60
N TYR A 27 9.43 7.79 22.61
CA TYR A 27 10.01 9.13 22.74
C TYR A 27 9.04 10.24 22.34
N ALA A 28 8.18 10.00 21.37
CA ALA A 28 7.21 10.96 20.85
C ALA A 28 6.19 11.37 21.94
N ASP A 29 5.77 12.63 21.89
CA ASP A 29 4.71 13.16 22.75
C ASP A 29 3.34 12.90 22.11
N THR A 30 2.72 11.77 22.50
CA THR A 30 1.48 11.23 21.93
C THR A 30 0.36 11.10 22.96
N PRO A 31 -0.12 12.23 23.54
CA PRO A 31 -1.05 12.22 24.67
C PRO A 31 -2.39 11.53 24.38
N TYR A 32 -2.86 11.52 23.14
CA TYR A 32 -4.13 10.87 22.78
C TYR A 32 -3.98 9.35 22.63
N MET A 33 -2.94 8.88 21.95
CA MET A 33 -2.66 7.44 21.85
C MET A 33 -2.37 6.84 23.22
N ASP A 34 -1.60 7.51 24.06
CA ASP A 34 -1.35 7.09 25.46
C ASP A 34 -2.64 7.07 26.29
N ARG A 35 -3.49 8.08 26.12
CA ARG A 35 -4.79 8.13 26.78
C ARG A 35 -5.68 6.96 26.36
N LEU A 36 -5.74 6.66 25.08
CA LEU A 36 -6.54 5.54 24.56
C LEU A 36 -5.96 4.19 25.02
N ALA A 37 -4.63 4.02 25.06
CA ALA A 37 -3.99 2.83 25.60
C ALA A 37 -4.34 2.64 27.08
N LYS A 38 -4.26 3.71 27.87
CA LYS A 38 -4.60 3.68 29.30
C LYS A 38 -6.08 3.37 29.58
N MET A 39 -6.96 3.72 28.67
CA MET A 39 -8.42 3.47 28.81
C MET A 39 -8.87 2.22 28.07
N GLY A 40 -8.00 1.61 27.29
CA GLY A 40 -8.27 0.47 26.43
C GLY A 40 -7.46 -0.75 26.78
N LYS A 41 -7.28 -1.61 25.80
CA LYS A 41 -6.40 -2.79 25.85
C LYS A 41 -5.43 -2.76 24.71
N THR A 42 -4.26 -3.34 24.94
CA THR A 42 -3.16 -3.34 23.99
C THR A 42 -2.64 -4.75 23.71
N GLY A 43 -1.85 -4.87 22.66
CA GLY A 43 -1.17 -6.10 22.28
C GLY A 43 -0.15 -5.84 21.18
N MET A 44 0.39 -6.93 20.66
CA MET A 44 1.29 -6.97 19.52
C MET A 44 0.65 -7.76 18.39
N LEU A 45 0.86 -7.34 17.15
CA LEU A 45 0.30 -7.99 15.97
C LEU A 45 1.41 -8.34 14.98
N LYS A 46 1.45 -9.57 14.51
CA LYS A 46 2.28 -10.01 13.39
C LYS A 46 1.54 -9.77 12.09
N THR A 47 1.91 -8.72 11.38
CA THR A 47 1.27 -8.30 10.12
C THR A 47 1.93 -8.89 8.89
N VAL A 48 3.20 -9.24 8.96
CA VAL A 48 3.95 -9.86 7.88
C VAL A 48 4.01 -11.37 8.12
N ALA A 49 3.30 -12.13 7.30
CA ALA A 49 3.28 -13.59 7.39
C ALA A 49 4.64 -14.18 6.97
N ASP A 50 4.97 -15.37 7.52
CA ASP A 50 6.21 -16.06 7.18
C ASP A 50 6.30 -16.34 5.69
N GLY A 51 7.46 -16.03 5.11
CA GLY A 51 7.75 -16.21 3.69
C GLY A 51 7.31 -15.03 2.80
N PHE A 52 6.67 -14.01 3.36
CA PHE A 52 6.34 -12.79 2.63
C PHE A 52 7.40 -11.70 2.86
N HIS A 53 7.63 -10.91 1.82
CA HIS A 53 8.46 -9.71 1.94
C HIS A 53 7.68 -8.63 2.70
N PRO A 54 8.29 -7.93 3.68
CA PRO A 54 7.63 -6.81 4.36
C PRO A 54 7.23 -5.72 3.36
N GLY A 55 5.98 -5.29 3.44
CA GLY A 55 5.44 -4.23 2.58
C GLY A 55 4.02 -3.88 2.98
N SER A 56 3.61 -2.66 2.65
CA SER A 56 2.29 -2.14 3.05
C SER A 56 1.14 -2.98 2.48
N GLU A 57 1.28 -3.55 1.28
CA GLU A 57 0.27 -4.43 0.69
C GLU A 57 0.05 -5.70 1.52
N VAL A 58 1.13 -6.34 1.95
CA VAL A 58 1.10 -7.55 2.78
C VAL A 58 0.52 -7.21 4.15
N ALA A 59 1.06 -6.18 4.78
CA ALA A 59 0.70 -5.82 6.14
C ALA A 59 -0.75 -5.30 6.26
N ASN A 60 -1.20 -4.43 5.34
CA ASN A 60 -2.58 -3.92 5.39
C ASN A 60 -3.62 -5.00 5.09
N MET A 61 -3.33 -5.96 4.19
CA MET A 61 -4.20 -7.13 4.01
C MET A 61 -4.30 -7.97 5.28
N SER A 62 -3.18 -8.19 6.00
CA SER A 62 -3.17 -8.87 7.29
C SER A 62 -4.00 -8.13 8.34
N VAL A 63 -3.83 -6.81 8.46
CA VAL A 63 -4.62 -5.99 9.40
C VAL A 63 -6.11 -6.11 9.12
N MET A 64 -6.52 -6.18 7.85
CA MET A 64 -7.92 -6.39 7.44
C MET A 64 -8.39 -7.85 7.59
N GLY A 65 -7.53 -8.74 8.12
CA GLY A 65 -7.87 -10.13 8.42
C GLY A 65 -7.87 -11.07 7.22
N TYR A 66 -7.17 -10.76 6.14
CA TYR A 66 -7.05 -11.65 4.98
C TYR A 66 -5.92 -12.66 5.15
N ASP A 67 -6.15 -13.90 4.70
CA ASP A 67 -5.15 -14.96 4.64
C ASP A 67 -4.23 -14.75 3.42
N LEU A 68 -3.07 -14.16 3.63
CA LEU A 68 -2.13 -13.78 2.57
C LEU A 68 -1.77 -14.90 1.59
N PRO A 69 -1.46 -16.14 2.04
CA PRO A 69 -1.17 -17.25 1.14
C PRO A 69 -2.29 -17.52 0.12
N THR A 70 -3.52 -17.20 0.49
CA THR A 70 -4.70 -17.45 -0.35
C THR A 70 -5.05 -16.27 -1.26
N VAL A 71 -4.83 -15.03 -0.79
CA VAL A 71 -5.37 -13.84 -1.48
C VAL A 71 -4.31 -12.97 -2.14
N TYR A 72 -3.04 -13.04 -1.71
CA TYR A 72 -2.02 -12.16 -2.24
C TYR A 72 -1.60 -12.56 -3.67
N GLU A 73 -1.78 -11.65 -4.61
CA GLU A 73 -1.50 -11.85 -6.04
C GLU A 73 -0.44 -10.86 -6.59
N GLY A 74 0.18 -10.08 -5.71
CA GLY A 74 1.18 -9.07 -6.10
C GLY A 74 0.61 -7.65 -6.20
N ARG A 75 1.51 -6.69 -6.38
CA ARG A 75 1.16 -5.25 -6.37
C ARG A 75 0.41 -4.79 -7.62
N GLY A 76 0.72 -5.37 -8.78
CA GLY A 76 0.16 -4.93 -10.06
C GLY A 76 -1.36 -4.98 -10.10
N VAL A 77 -1.96 -6.01 -9.52
CA VAL A 77 -3.41 -6.18 -9.48
C VAL A 77 -4.11 -5.19 -8.52
N LEU A 78 -3.44 -4.79 -7.46
CA LEU A 78 -3.94 -3.77 -6.53
C LEU A 78 -3.90 -2.38 -7.19
N GLU A 79 -2.85 -2.09 -7.93
CA GLU A 79 -2.74 -0.85 -8.71
C GLU A 79 -3.79 -0.81 -9.83
N ALA A 80 -4.15 -1.94 -10.43
CA ALA A 80 -5.25 -2.02 -11.41
C ALA A 80 -6.56 -1.50 -10.82
N ALA A 81 -6.92 -1.96 -9.63
CA ALA A 81 -8.14 -1.51 -8.95
C ALA A 81 -8.10 0.00 -8.63
N SER A 82 -6.95 0.53 -8.22
CA SER A 82 -6.81 1.95 -7.87
C SER A 82 -7.05 2.90 -9.04
N ILE A 83 -6.70 2.47 -10.26
CA ILE A 83 -6.92 3.26 -11.49
C ILE A 83 -8.25 2.92 -12.18
N GLY A 84 -9.14 2.15 -11.52
CA GLY A 84 -10.48 1.84 -11.99
C GLY A 84 -10.55 0.73 -13.04
N VAL A 85 -9.52 -0.10 -13.18
CA VAL A 85 -9.51 -1.28 -14.04
C VAL A 85 -10.15 -2.45 -13.30
N ASP A 86 -11.33 -2.87 -13.74
CA ASP A 86 -12.03 -4.03 -13.19
C ASP A 86 -11.55 -5.31 -13.86
N LEU A 87 -10.69 -6.04 -13.17
CA LEU A 87 -10.14 -7.30 -13.64
C LEU A 87 -11.17 -8.43 -13.52
N GLN A 88 -11.35 -9.20 -14.60
CA GLN A 88 -12.07 -10.45 -14.54
C GLN A 88 -11.19 -11.55 -13.88
N PRO A 89 -11.77 -12.66 -13.40
CA PRO A 89 -11.01 -13.68 -12.64
C PRO A 89 -9.78 -14.25 -13.37
N ASP A 90 -9.83 -14.32 -14.70
CA ASP A 90 -8.77 -14.87 -15.58
C ASP A 90 -7.90 -13.79 -16.24
N ASP A 91 -8.13 -12.53 -15.91
CA ASP A 91 -7.26 -11.45 -16.38
C ASP A 91 -5.96 -11.46 -15.60
N MET A 92 -4.84 -11.60 -16.30
CA MET A 92 -3.52 -11.39 -15.71
C MET A 92 -3.14 -9.92 -15.83
N ALA A 93 -2.95 -9.24 -14.70
CA ALA A 93 -2.45 -7.88 -14.66
C ALA A 93 -0.99 -7.85 -14.23
N MET A 94 -0.23 -6.92 -14.82
CA MET A 94 1.19 -6.72 -14.54
C MET A 94 1.49 -5.23 -14.39
N ARG A 95 2.41 -4.89 -13.52
CA ARG A 95 3.07 -3.59 -13.62
C ARG A 95 3.79 -3.53 -14.98
N CYS A 96 3.73 -2.38 -15.63
CA CYS A 96 4.35 -2.14 -16.91
C CYS A 96 5.09 -0.80 -16.86
N ASN A 97 6.39 -0.85 -16.61
CA ASN A 97 7.18 0.37 -16.61
C ASN A 97 7.47 0.82 -18.04
N LEU A 98 7.46 2.15 -18.26
CA LEU A 98 8.20 2.75 -19.36
C LEU A 98 9.66 2.92 -18.92
N VAL A 99 10.58 2.33 -19.68
CA VAL A 99 12.01 2.32 -19.37
C VAL A 99 12.83 2.91 -20.52
N CYS A 100 14.09 3.29 -20.23
CA CYS A 100 15.07 3.66 -21.24
C CYS A 100 16.03 2.48 -21.53
N VAL A 101 16.04 2.01 -22.76
CA VAL A 101 17.03 1.07 -23.28
C VAL A 101 17.99 1.81 -24.19
N GLU A 102 19.28 1.63 -23.99
CA GLU A 102 20.35 2.22 -24.81
C GLU A 102 21.27 1.10 -25.33
N GLY A 103 21.20 0.83 -26.62
CA GLY A 103 21.83 -0.35 -27.20
C GLY A 103 21.21 -1.63 -26.63
N GLU A 104 22.03 -2.47 -26.01
CA GLU A 104 21.59 -3.72 -25.36
C GLU A 104 21.35 -3.55 -23.83
N LEU A 105 21.50 -2.35 -23.27
CA LEU A 105 21.46 -2.11 -21.83
C LEU A 105 20.15 -1.46 -21.41
N LEU A 106 19.58 -1.91 -20.30
CA LEU A 106 18.57 -1.16 -19.56
C LEU A 106 19.23 0.03 -18.88
N LYS A 107 19.17 1.21 -19.51
CA LYS A 107 19.84 2.43 -19.02
C LYS A 107 19.25 2.90 -17.71
N ASN A 108 17.93 3.01 -17.65
CA ASN A 108 17.22 3.30 -16.40
C ASN A 108 15.78 2.76 -16.42
N HIS A 109 15.24 2.48 -15.25
CA HIS A 109 13.93 1.87 -15.03
C HIS A 109 12.76 2.87 -15.03
N SER A 110 13.03 4.17 -15.10
CA SER A 110 12.04 5.25 -14.97
C SER A 110 11.95 6.16 -16.20
N ALA A 111 12.65 5.80 -17.30
CA ALA A 111 12.77 6.64 -18.49
C ALA A 111 13.17 8.09 -18.14
N GLY A 112 14.15 8.25 -17.21
CA GLY A 112 14.59 9.55 -16.72
C GLY A 112 13.51 10.32 -15.96
N HIS A 113 12.71 9.62 -15.16
CA HIS A 113 11.58 10.19 -14.42
C HIS A 113 10.58 10.91 -15.33
N ILE A 114 10.13 10.21 -16.38
CA ILE A 114 9.12 10.73 -17.30
C ILE A 114 7.87 11.22 -16.54
N SER A 115 7.29 12.34 -16.96
CA SER A 115 6.07 12.86 -16.36
C SER A 115 4.85 11.99 -16.73
N THR A 116 3.79 12.06 -15.91
CA THR A 116 2.55 11.33 -16.19
C THR A 116 1.93 11.74 -17.52
N GLU A 117 1.95 13.03 -17.85
CA GLU A 117 1.39 13.59 -19.09
C GLU A 117 2.14 13.07 -20.33
N GLU A 118 3.47 13.05 -20.28
CA GLU A 118 4.28 12.51 -21.38
C GLU A 118 4.07 10.99 -21.52
N ALA A 119 4.03 10.28 -20.40
CA ALA A 119 3.82 8.83 -20.37
C ALA A 119 2.44 8.43 -20.87
N ASP A 120 1.40 9.20 -20.54
CA ASP A 120 0.02 8.97 -21.02
C ASP A 120 -0.05 8.96 -22.55
N VAL A 121 0.65 9.88 -23.21
CA VAL A 121 0.72 9.91 -24.68
C VAL A 121 1.32 8.63 -25.24
N LEU A 122 2.40 8.12 -24.64
CA LEU A 122 3.07 6.91 -25.10
C LEU A 122 2.27 5.65 -24.81
N ILE A 123 1.64 5.55 -23.65
CA ILE A 123 0.82 4.40 -23.28
C ILE A 123 -0.45 4.31 -24.16
N LYS A 124 -1.12 5.43 -24.41
CA LYS A 124 -2.25 5.47 -25.36
C LYS A 124 -1.84 5.11 -26.78
N TYR A 125 -0.66 5.52 -27.20
CA TYR A 125 -0.10 5.12 -28.50
C TYR A 125 0.17 3.60 -28.54
N LEU A 126 0.71 3.01 -27.48
CA LEU A 126 0.90 1.57 -27.42
C LEU A 126 -0.44 0.82 -27.37
N GLU A 127 -1.45 1.32 -26.65
CA GLU A 127 -2.80 0.74 -26.68
C GLU A 127 -3.40 0.78 -28.08
N GLU A 128 -3.25 1.90 -28.81
CA GLU A 128 -3.71 2.00 -30.22
C GLU A 128 -3.01 1.00 -31.16
N LYS A 129 -1.70 0.79 -30.98
CA LYS A 129 -0.88 -0.02 -31.92
C LYS A 129 -0.79 -1.49 -31.56
N LEU A 130 -0.77 -1.84 -30.29
CA LEU A 130 -0.57 -3.20 -29.77
C LEU A 130 -1.78 -3.75 -29.01
N GLY A 131 -2.67 -2.87 -28.55
CA GLY A 131 -3.90 -3.24 -27.86
C GLY A 131 -4.84 -4.04 -28.78
N ASN A 132 -5.54 -5.02 -28.21
CA ASN A 132 -6.53 -5.85 -28.90
C ASN A 132 -7.43 -6.53 -27.84
N ASP A 133 -8.28 -7.46 -28.25
CA ASP A 133 -9.22 -8.15 -27.35
C ASP A 133 -8.54 -8.87 -26.16
N LYS A 134 -7.25 -9.20 -26.28
CA LYS A 134 -6.47 -9.89 -25.23
C LYS A 134 -5.50 -8.97 -24.48
N VAL A 135 -5.02 -7.90 -25.09
CA VAL A 135 -3.92 -7.07 -24.58
C VAL A 135 -4.39 -5.65 -24.40
N HIS A 136 -4.27 -5.13 -23.19
CA HIS A 136 -4.65 -3.74 -22.85
C HIS A 136 -3.59 -3.04 -22.03
N PHE A 137 -3.28 -1.80 -22.40
CA PHE A 137 -2.38 -0.91 -21.69
C PHE A 137 -3.18 0.20 -20.99
N TYR A 138 -2.89 0.44 -19.72
CA TYR A 138 -3.55 1.50 -18.95
C TYR A 138 -2.51 2.45 -18.36
N THR A 139 -2.77 3.75 -18.48
CA THR A 139 -1.89 4.77 -17.91
C THR A 139 -2.01 4.77 -16.39
N GLY A 140 -0.88 4.72 -15.72
CA GLY A 140 -0.72 4.95 -14.30
C GLY A 140 -0.03 6.27 -14.01
N VAL A 141 0.96 6.29 -13.11
CA VAL A 141 1.66 7.50 -12.67
C VAL A 141 3.12 7.46 -13.12
N GLN A 142 3.58 8.53 -13.79
CA GLN A 142 4.94 8.66 -14.29
C GLN A 142 5.35 7.48 -15.19
N TYR A 143 6.38 6.73 -14.81
CA TYR A 143 6.87 5.56 -15.54
C TYR A 143 6.12 4.25 -15.21
N ARG A 144 5.20 4.26 -14.23
CA ARG A 144 4.48 3.08 -13.73
C ARG A 144 3.10 2.97 -14.35
N HIS A 145 2.89 1.96 -15.15
CA HIS A 145 1.65 1.70 -15.89
C HIS A 145 1.20 0.27 -15.65
N LEU A 146 0.08 -0.10 -16.24
CA LEU A 146 -0.50 -1.43 -16.14
C LEU A 146 -0.61 -2.06 -17.53
N LEU A 147 -0.29 -3.34 -17.61
CA LEU A 147 -0.57 -4.22 -18.74
C LEU A 147 -1.51 -5.33 -18.27
N VAL A 148 -2.60 -5.54 -19.00
CA VAL A 148 -3.55 -6.62 -18.75
C VAL A 148 -3.55 -7.58 -19.94
N ILE A 149 -3.39 -8.87 -19.65
CA ILE A 149 -3.47 -9.95 -20.64
C ILE A 149 -4.64 -10.86 -20.25
N LYS A 150 -5.72 -10.82 -21.01
CA LYS A 150 -6.87 -11.69 -20.79
C LYS A 150 -6.50 -13.16 -21.06
N GLY A 151 -6.75 -14.02 -20.10
CA GLY A 151 -6.36 -15.43 -20.19
C GLY A 151 -4.85 -15.68 -20.17
N GLY A 152 -4.04 -14.69 -19.74
CA GLY A 152 -2.60 -14.84 -19.56
C GLY A 152 -2.27 -15.73 -18.36
N ASP A 153 -1.15 -16.47 -18.45
CA ASP A 153 -0.67 -17.30 -17.37
C ASP A 153 0.36 -16.55 -16.52
N LYS A 154 0.05 -16.33 -15.23
CA LYS A 154 0.94 -15.60 -14.30
C LYS A 154 2.22 -16.34 -13.93
N HIS A 155 2.35 -17.63 -14.26
CA HIS A 155 3.54 -18.42 -13.95
C HIS A 155 4.68 -18.13 -14.93
N VAL A 156 5.04 -16.86 -14.99
CA VAL A 156 6.18 -16.33 -15.75
C VAL A 156 7.17 -15.66 -14.79
N ALA A 157 8.45 -15.89 -15.03
CA ALA A 157 9.53 -15.23 -14.31
C ALA A 157 9.80 -13.86 -14.95
N CYS A 158 9.67 -12.81 -14.15
CA CYS A 158 9.96 -11.44 -14.54
C CYS A 158 10.97 -10.84 -13.55
N VAL A 159 11.89 -10.05 -14.05
CA VAL A 159 12.87 -9.33 -13.22
C VAL A 159 12.37 -7.89 -13.02
N PRO A 160 12.30 -7.37 -11.78
CA PRO A 160 12.01 -5.96 -11.56
C PRO A 160 13.07 -5.07 -12.25
N PRO A 161 12.68 -4.02 -13.00
CA PRO A 161 13.66 -3.26 -13.79
C PRO A 161 14.65 -2.48 -12.92
N HIS A 162 14.31 -2.15 -11.69
CA HIS A 162 15.19 -1.47 -10.75
C HIS A 162 16.29 -2.38 -10.17
N ASP A 163 16.19 -3.70 -10.34
CA ASP A 163 17.21 -4.66 -9.88
C ASP A 163 18.33 -4.87 -10.94
N VAL A 164 18.10 -4.40 -12.16
CA VAL A 164 19.02 -4.66 -13.30
C VAL A 164 19.42 -3.40 -14.07
N PRO A 165 19.68 -2.25 -13.40
CA PRO A 165 20.13 -1.05 -14.09
C PRO A 165 21.50 -1.29 -14.73
N LEU A 166 21.70 -0.75 -15.93
CA LEU A 166 22.92 -0.86 -16.74
C LEU A 166 23.31 -2.33 -17.09
N LYS A 167 22.39 -3.28 -16.93
CA LYS A 167 22.62 -4.67 -17.36
C LYS A 167 21.95 -4.94 -18.72
N PRO A 168 22.43 -5.93 -19.48
CA PRO A 168 21.80 -6.35 -20.71
C PRO A 168 20.33 -6.71 -20.51
N PHE A 169 19.43 -6.20 -21.35
CA PHE A 169 18.00 -6.45 -21.17
C PHE A 169 17.57 -7.84 -21.67
N ARG A 170 18.19 -8.36 -22.74
CA ARG A 170 17.79 -9.65 -23.35
C ARG A 170 17.86 -10.86 -22.40
N PRO A 171 18.89 -11.04 -21.54
CA PRO A 171 18.91 -12.12 -20.56
C PRO A 171 17.81 -12.01 -19.49
N ASN A 172 17.23 -10.81 -19.32
CA ASN A 172 16.20 -10.49 -18.34
C ASN A 172 14.77 -10.46 -18.95
N LEU A 173 14.62 -10.90 -20.21
CA LEU A 173 13.31 -11.11 -20.82
C LEU A 173 12.50 -12.16 -20.04
N VAL A 174 11.19 -12.10 -20.21
CA VAL A 174 10.24 -12.96 -19.51
C VAL A 174 10.46 -14.43 -19.87
N LYS A 175 10.42 -15.32 -18.89
CA LYS A 175 10.58 -16.77 -19.05
C LYS A 175 9.38 -17.50 -18.47
N ALA A 176 8.89 -18.52 -19.16
CA ALA A 176 7.88 -19.39 -18.61
C ALA A 176 8.42 -20.23 -17.44
N LEU A 177 7.63 -20.36 -16.38
CA LEU A 177 7.93 -21.22 -15.23
C LEU A 177 7.28 -22.60 -15.36
N ARG A 178 6.40 -22.76 -16.34
CA ARG A 178 5.72 -24.01 -16.68
C ARG A 178 5.35 -24.02 -18.17
N PRO A 179 5.13 -25.19 -18.79
CA PRO A 179 4.84 -25.27 -20.23
C PRO A 179 3.62 -24.45 -20.66
N GLU A 180 2.57 -24.39 -19.84
CA GLU A 180 1.32 -23.67 -20.14
C GLU A 180 1.53 -22.15 -20.22
N ALA A 181 2.60 -21.63 -19.58
CA ALA A 181 2.95 -20.21 -19.60
C ALA A 181 3.82 -19.78 -20.79
N GLU A 182 4.24 -20.69 -21.66
CA GLU A 182 5.11 -20.39 -22.83
C GLU A 182 4.46 -19.39 -23.81
N GLU A 183 3.16 -19.53 -24.07
CA GLU A 183 2.43 -18.59 -24.94
C GLU A 183 2.45 -17.17 -24.32
N THR A 184 2.21 -17.07 -23.02
CA THR A 184 2.23 -15.79 -22.29
C THR A 184 3.62 -15.16 -22.29
N ALA A 185 4.68 -15.94 -22.01
CA ALA A 185 6.05 -15.44 -22.02
C ALA A 185 6.46 -14.95 -23.41
N THR A 186 6.12 -15.68 -24.46
CA THR A 186 6.37 -15.30 -25.85
C THR A 186 5.65 -14.01 -26.20
N LEU A 187 4.35 -13.91 -25.88
CA LEU A 187 3.56 -12.70 -26.12
C LEU A 187 4.17 -11.47 -25.41
N LEU A 188 4.55 -11.60 -24.15
CA LEU A 188 5.15 -10.50 -23.39
C LEU A 188 6.48 -10.04 -24.01
N ASN A 189 7.34 -10.98 -24.42
CA ASN A 189 8.60 -10.65 -25.07
C ASN A 189 8.37 -9.98 -26.45
N ASP A 190 7.38 -10.44 -27.21
CA ASP A 190 7.00 -9.79 -28.48
C ASP A 190 6.51 -8.36 -28.25
N LEU A 191 5.71 -8.13 -27.20
CA LEU A 191 5.26 -6.78 -26.83
C LEU A 191 6.42 -5.88 -26.44
N ILE A 192 7.41 -6.38 -25.68
CA ILE A 192 8.61 -5.62 -25.32
C ILE A 192 9.35 -5.20 -26.60
N MET A 193 9.64 -6.14 -27.51
CA MET A 193 10.37 -5.84 -28.73
C MET A 193 9.61 -4.91 -29.67
N LYS A 194 8.31 -5.13 -29.87
CA LYS A 194 7.47 -4.23 -30.68
C LYS A 194 7.36 -2.83 -30.08
N SER A 195 7.31 -2.72 -28.75
CA SER A 195 7.31 -1.40 -28.11
C SER A 195 8.58 -0.62 -28.41
N GLN A 196 9.75 -1.27 -28.46
CA GLN A 196 11.00 -0.62 -28.82
C GLN A 196 10.98 -0.09 -30.25
N GLU A 197 10.48 -0.88 -31.20
CA GLU A 197 10.33 -0.47 -32.60
C GLU A 197 9.41 0.76 -32.74
N LEU A 198 8.26 0.75 -32.07
CA LEU A 198 7.25 1.79 -32.14
C LEU A 198 7.70 3.09 -31.45
N LEU A 199 8.30 2.96 -30.26
CA LEU A 199 8.65 4.08 -29.41
C LEU A 199 9.97 4.76 -29.82
N ALA A 200 10.90 4.07 -30.49
CA ALA A 200 12.19 4.60 -30.89
C ALA A 200 12.07 5.90 -31.69
N ASN A 201 11.12 5.95 -32.63
CA ASN A 201 10.90 7.09 -33.53
C ASN A 201 9.66 7.91 -33.17
N HIS A 202 9.04 7.68 -32.01
CA HIS A 202 7.89 8.46 -31.60
C HIS A 202 8.28 9.93 -31.40
N PRO A 203 7.50 10.93 -31.92
CA PRO A 203 7.86 12.34 -31.88
C PRO A 203 8.20 12.87 -30.48
N LEU A 204 7.50 12.38 -29.45
CA LEU A 204 7.76 12.71 -28.06
C LEU A 204 9.16 12.26 -27.61
N ASN A 205 9.57 11.04 -27.95
CA ASN A 205 10.89 10.52 -27.61
C ASN A 205 12.02 11.25 -28.37
N LEU A 206 11.79 11.59 -29.65
CA LEU A 206 12.72 12.39 -30.41
C LEU A 206 12.91 13.80 -29.76
N LYS A 207 11.80 14.41 -29.32
CA LYS A 207 11.85 15.68 -28.57
C LYS A 207 12.63 15.52 -27.25
N ARG A 208 12.34 14.47 -26.46
CA ARG A 208 13.06 14.20 -25.20
C ARG A 208 14.57 14.08 -25.41
N VAL A 209 14.98 13.31 -26.42
CA VAL A 209 16.40 13.18 -26.77
C VAL A 209 17.01 14.52 -27.18
N ALA A 210 16.31 15.32 -27.99
CA ALA A 210 16.76 16.67 -28.36
C ALA A 210 16.90 17.62 -27.16
N GLU A 211 16.12 17.40 -26.11
CA GLU A 211 16.18 18.13 -24.84
C GLU A 211 17.23 17.56 -23.86
N GLY A 212 17.97 16.52 -24.23
CA GLY A 212 18.96 15.85 -23.38
C GLY A 212 18.34 14.94 -22.31
N LYS A 213 17.08 14.57 -22.49
CA LYS A 213 16.37 13.64 -21.59
C LYS A 213 16.43 12.21 -22.14
N ASP A 214 16.35 11.22 -21.25
CA ASP A 214 16.23 9.82 -21.66
C ASP A 214 14.89 9.57 -22.35
N PRO A 215 14.87 8.87 -23.49
CA PRO A 215 13.62 8.44 -24.11
C PRO A 215 12.95 7.34 -23.28
N ALA A 216 11.63 7.28 -23.31
CA ALA A 216 10.85 6.16 -22.83
C ALA A 216 10.59 5.20 -24.01
N ASN A 217 11.58 4.39 -24.34
CA ASN A 217 11.64 3.67 -25.61
C ASN A 217 11.40 2.15 -25.51
N SER A 218 11.02 1.66 -24.34
CA SER A 218 10.62 0.27 -24.15
C SER A 218 9.62 0.14 -23.00
N ILE A 219 8.74 -0.85 -23.11
CA ILE A 219 7.99 -1.32 -21.93
C ILE A 219 8.81 -2.36 -21.18
N TRP A 220 8.48 -2.51 -19.87
CA TRP A 220 9.02 -3.55 -19.03
C TRP A 220 7.94 -4.10 -18.11
N PRO A 221 7.22 -5.17 -18.53
CA PRO A 221 6.22 -5.84 -17.73
C PRO A 221 6.85 -6.71 -16.64
N TRP A 222 6.30 -6.64 -15.41
CA TRP A 222 6.76 -7.40 -14.27
C TRP A 222 5.68 -7.52 -13.18
N SER A 223 5.89 -8.38 -12.17
CA SER A 223 4.93 -8.64 -11.08
C SER A 223 3.53 -9.05 -11.58
N PRO A 224 3.43 -10.19 -12.29
CA PRO A 224 2.14 -10.70 -12.77
C PRO A 224 1.27 -11.22 -11.62
N GLY A 225 -0.04 -11.07 -11.76
CA GLY A 225 -1.03 -11.63 -10.82
C GLY A 225 -2.41 -11.67 -11.43
N TYR A 226 -3.31 -12.41 -10.79
CA TYR A 226 -4.74 -12.43 -11.10
C TYR A 226 -5.51 -11.51 -10.16
N ARG A 227 -6.79 -11.28 -10.44
CA ARG A 227 -7.69 -10.64 -9.50
C ARG A 227 -7.60 -11.34 -8.13
N PRO A 228 -7.30 -10.61 -7.03
CA PRO A 228 -7.23 -11.22 -5.72
C PRO A 228 -8.57 -11.86 -5.32
N LYS A 229 -8.52 -13.04 -4.74
CA LYS A 229 -9.71 -13.73 -4.19
C LYS A 229 -10.04 -13.18 -2.80
N MET A 230 -10.13 -11.86 -2.71
CA MET A 230 -10.51 -11.18 -1.49
C MET A 230 -12.03 -11.18 -1.37
N GLU A 231 -12.53 -11.77 -0.29
CA GLU A 231 -13.93 -11.67 0.08
C GLU A 231 -14.22 -10.26 0.60
N PRO A 232 -15.29 -9.59 0.16
CA PRO A 232 -15.66 -8.29 0.73
C PRO A 232 -15.80 -8.37 2.26
N LEU A 233 -15.36 -7.32 2.96
CA LEU A 233 -15.45 -7.31 4.44
C LEU A 233 -16.89 -7.45 4.95
N SER A 234 -17.88 -6.99 4.19
CA SER A 234 -19.30 -7.18 4.49
C SER A 234 -19.73 -8.65 4.51
N ASP A 235 -19.09 -9.49 3.71
CA ASP A 235 -19.39 -10.91 3.64
C ASP A 235 -18.64 -11.67 4.74
N LYS A 236 -17.38 -11.29 4.97
CA LYS A 236 -16.54 -11.86 6.02
C LYS A 236 -16.99 -11.45 7.43
N TYR A 237 -17.44 -10.21 7.62
CA TYR A 237 -17.90 -9.64 8.88
C TYR A 237 -19.31 -9.05 8.70
N PRO A 238 -20.39 -9.80 8.98
CA PRO A 238 -21.76 -9.36 8.71
C PRO A 238 -22.22 -8.10 9.46
N SER A 239 -21.48 -7.67 10.49
CA SER A 239 -21.70 -6.38 11.16
C SER A 239 -21.32 -5.17 10.28
N ILE A 240 -20.47 -5.37 9.27
CA ILE A 240 -20.09 -4.34 8.30
C ILE A 240 -21.08 -4.37 7.14
N LYS A 241 -22.10 -3.51 7.16
CA LYS A 241 -22.98 -3.33 6.00
C LYS A 241 -22.46 -2.28 5.04
N LYS A 242 -21.78 -1.27 5.60
CA LYS A 242 -21.13 -0.19 4.85
C LYS A 242 -19.77 0.08 5.47
N GLY A 243 -18.76 0.23 4.63
CA GLY A 243 -17.43 0.58 5.07
C GLY A 243 -16.70 1.50 4.08
N SER A 244 -15.76 2.26 4.60
CA SER A 244 -14.95 3.20 3.82
C SER A 244 -13.47 3.06 4.12
N VAL A 245 -12.65 3.40 3.14
CA VAL A 245 -11.21 3.59 3.26
C VAL A 245 -10.84 5.04 2.90
N ILE A 246 -10.01 5.65 3.74
CA ILE A 246 -9.48 6.99 3.55
C ILE A 246 -7.96 6.87 3.46
N THR A 247 -7.40 7.13 2.29
CA THR A 247 -5.97 7.02 2.04
C THR A 247 -5.57 7.89 0.85
N ALA A 248 -4.30 8.31 0.81
CA ALA A 248 -3.69 8.95 -0.36
C ALA A 248 -2.84 7.97 -1.21
N VAL A 249 -2.77 6.70 -0.82
CA VAL A 249 -1.90 5.68 -1.41
C VAL A 249 -2.71 4.76 -2.30
N ASP A 250 -2.38 4.70 -3.59
CA ASP A 250 -3.08 3.90 -4.59
C ASP A 250 -3.14 2.41 -4.22
N LEU A 251 -2.06 1.89 -3.65
CA LEU A 251 -1.97 0.51 -3.21
C LEU A 251 -3.05 0.16 -2.16
N ILE A 252 -3.23 1.04 -1.17
CA ILE A 252 -4.24 0.88 -0.12
C ILE A 252 -5.65 1.11 -0.66
N ARG A 253 -5.82 2.02 -1.65
CA ARG A 253 -7.09 2.19 -2.38
C ARG A 253 -7.48 0.88 -3.08
N GLY A 254 -6.52 0.22 -3.73
CA GLY A 254 -6.74 -1.06 -4.39
C GLY A 254 -7.17 -2.16 -3.42
N ILE A 255 -6.51 -2.27 -2.26
CA ILE A 255 -6.91 -3.20 -1.20
C ILE A 255 -8.33 -2.88 -0.73
N GLY A 256 -8.64 -1.61 -0.44
CA GLY A 256 -9.98 -1.16 -0.03
C GLY A 256 -11.05 -1.50 -1.05
N HIS A 257 -10.75 -1.31 -2.34
CA HIS A 257 -11.66 -1.68 -3.43
C HIS A 257 -12.01 -3.18 -3.42
N TYR A 258 -10.99 -4.06 -3.37
CA TYR A 258 -11.23 -5.51 -3.31
C TYR A 258 -11.87 -5.96 -2.00
N ALA A 259 -11.63 -5.23 -0.91
CA ALA A 259 -12.30 -5.44 0.38
C ALA A 259 -13.76 -4.96 0.40
N GLY A 260 -14.27 -4.39 -0.70
CA GLY A 260 -15.64 -3.86 -0.80
C GLY A 260 -15.86 -2.53 -0.07
N LEU A 261 -14.78 -1.79 0.23
CA LEU A 261 -14.84 -0.49 0.89
C LEU A 261 -14.98 0.65 -0.12
N ARG A 262 -15.76 1.66 0.22
CA ARG A 262 -15.86 2.89 -0.52
C ARG A 262 -14.62 3.77 -0.28
N CYS A 263 -13.89 4.11 -1.33
CA CYS A 263 -12.77 5.04 -1.25
C CYS A 263 -13.27 6.48 -1.09
N ILE A 264 -12.75 7.19 -0.10
CA ILE A 264 -13.06 8.61 0.15
C ILE A 264 -11.83 9.44 -0.20
N ASP A 265 -12.01 10.35 -1.15
CA ASP A 265 -10.98 11.33 -1.52
C ASP A 265 -11.00 12.51 -0.55
N VAL A 266 -9.81 12.94 -0.15
CA VAL A 266 -9.62 14.10 0.73
C VAL A 266 -8.73 15.10 0.02
N GLU A 267 -9.20 16.31 -0.16
CA GLU A 267 -8.43 17.40 -0.77
C GLU A 267 -7.16 17.69 0.05
N GLY A 268 -6.03 17.78 -0.64
CA GLY A 268 -4.73 17.99 0.00
C GLY A 268 -4.15 16.77 0.73
N ALA A 269 -4.80 15.59 0.61
CA ALA A 269 -4.23 14.36 1.12
C ALA A 269 -3.07 13.91 0.23
N THR A 270 -1.94 13.63 0.87
CA THR A 270 -0.72 13.09 0.24
C THR A 270 -0.18 11.93 1.09
N GLY A 271 0.83 11.20 0.58
CA GLY A 271 1.62 10.25 1.36
C GLY A 271 2.73 10.92 2.20
N LEU A 272 2.92 12.24 2.12
CA LEU A 272 4.03 12.96 2.73
C LEU A 272 3.67 13.57 4.09
N TYR A 273 4.69 14.07 4.80
CA TYR A 273 4.57 14.68 6.13
C TYR A 273 3.64 15.90 6.21
N ASN A 274 3.42 16.58 5.08
CA ASN A 274 2.54 17.74 4.96
C ASN A 274 1.13 17.39 4.50
N THR A 275 0.75 16.13 4.55
CA THR A 275 -0.61 15.68 4.21
C THR A 275 -1.68 16.43 5.02
N ASN A 276 -2.90 16.52 4.49
CA ASN A 276 -4.03 17.12 5.18
C ASN A 276 -4.59 16.18 6.27
N TYR A 277 -3.94 16.14 7.45
CA TYR A 277 -4.35 15.30 8.58
C TYR A 277 -5.77 15.63 9.06
N GLU A 278 -6.08 16.92 9.19
CA GLU A 278 -7.39 17.41 9.65
C GLU A 278 -8.51 17.01 8.66
N GLY A 279 -8.24 17.14 7.37
CA GLY A 279 -9.18 16.72 6.32
C GLY A 279 -9.44 15.22 6.35
N LYS A 280 -8.39 14.41 6.54
CA LYS A 280 -8.51 12.95 6.70
C LYS A 280 -9.29 12.58 7.97
N ALA A 281 -9.02 13.25 9.10
CA ALA A 281 -9.75 13.04 10.35
C ALA A 281 -11.24 13.42 10.21
N GLN A 282 -11.54 14.57 9.60
CA GLN A 282 -12.91 15.00 9.36
C GLN A 282 -13.65 14.03 8.43
N ALA A 283 -12.99 13.54 7.38
CA ALA A 283 -13.58 12.55 6.48
C ALA A 283 -13.94 11.24 7.22
N ALA A 284 -13.09 10.80 8.17
CA ALA A 284 -13.37 9.64 8.99
C ALA A 284 -14.58 9.87 9.93
N ILE A 285 -14.67 11.03 10.57
CA ILE A 285 -15.81 11.41 11.43
C ILE A 285 -17.11 11.43 10.60
N GLU A 286 -17.08 12.04 9.41
CA GLU A 286 -18.27 12.09 8.54
C GLU A 286 -18.66 10.69 8.02
N ALA A 287 -17.68 9.87 7.64
CA ALA A 287 -17.95 8.50 7.20
C ALA A 287 -18.60 7.67 8.32
N LEU A 288 -18.10 7.79 9.56
CA LEU A 288 -18.67 7.07 10.71
C LEU A 288 -20.14 7.43 11.01
N LYS A 289 -20.69 8.53 10.52
CA LYS A 289 -22.11 8.82 10.67
C LYS A 289 -23.02 7.85 9.91
N THR A 290 -22.51 7.26 8.84
CA THR A 290 -23.29 6.40 7.93
C THR A 290 -22.72 5.01 7.74
N ASP A 291 -21.44 4.82 8.02
CA ASP A 291 -20.71 3.58 7.79
C ASP A 291 -20.45 2.85 9.13
N ASP A 292 -20.45 1.55 9.09
CA ASP A 292 -20.21 0.67 10.24
C ASP A 292 -18.71 0.48 10.48
N PHE A 293 -17.90 0.62 9.43
CA PHE A 293 -16.46 0.42 9.44
C PHE A 293 -15.74 1.51 8.65
N VAL A 294 -14.69 2.09 9.23
CA VAL A 294 -13.81 3.06 8.57
C VAL A 294 -12.36 2.66 8.76
N TYR A 295 -11.61 2.64 7.66
CA TYR A 295 -10.17 2.41 7.64
C TYR A 295 -9.47 3.70 7.23
N LEU A 296 -8.83 4.37 8.19
CA LEU A 296 -8.06 5.60 7.98
C LEU A 296 -6.58 5.29 7.92
N HIS A 297 -5.96 5.56 6.80
CA HIS A 297 -4.55 5.31 6.54
C HIS A 297 -3.76 6.62 6.35
N ILE A 298 -2.63 6.76 7.05
CA ILE A 298 -1.72 7.91 7.01
C ILE A 298 -0.29 7.42 6.80
N GLU A 299 0.29 7.71 5.65
CA GLU A 299 1.59 7.23 5.15
C GLU A 299 2.81 7.94 5.75
N ALA A 300 2.64 9.16 6.24
CA ALA A 300 3.72 10.12 6.49
C ALA A 300 4.91 9.59 7.34
N SER A 301 4.67 8.68 8.27
CA SER A 301 5.73 8.11 9.12
C SER A 301 6.59 7.07 8.40
N ASP A 302 6.02 6.36 7.42
CA ASP A 302 6.75 5.44 6.57
C ASP A 302 7.75 6.16 5.67
N GLU A 303 7.30 7.20 4.97
CA GLU A 303 8.18 8.02 4.12
C GLU A 303 9.33 8.64 4.92
N ALA A 304 9.07 9.16 6.12
CA ALA A 304 10.12 9.67 7.00
C ALA A 304 11.10 8.56 7.45
N GLY A 305 10.62 7.35 7.66
CA GLY A 305 11.42 6.16 7.92
C GLY A 305 12.36 5.81 6.76
N HIS A 306 11.84 5.82 5.54
CA HIS A 306 12.62 5.61 4.32
C HIS A 306 13.70 6.70 4.08
N GLU A 307 13.42 7.94 4.44
CA GLU A 307 14.42 9.02 4.43
C GLU A 307 15.48 8.85 5.52
N GLY A 308 15.19 8.06 6.57
CA GLY A 308 16.04 7.91 7.75
C GLY A 308 16.07 9.16 8.61
N ASP A 309 15.04 10.00 8.52
CA ASP A 309 14.94 11.27 9.24
C ASP A 309 14.18 11.09 10.56
N VAL A 310 14.92 10.80 11.63
CA VAL A 310 14.36 10.60 12.97
C VAL A 310 13.55 11.80 13.47
N PRO A 311 14.03 13.06 13.40
CA PRO A 311 13.22 14.22 13.76
C PRO A 311 11.92 14.36 12.98
N LEU A 312 11.97 14.10 11.66
CA LEU A 312 10.78 14.16 10.82
C LEU A 312 9.79 13.06 11.19
N LYS A 313 10.25 11.83 11.39
CA LYS A 313 9.39 10.70 11.77
C LYS A 313 8.73 10.93 13.14
N LEU A 314 9.45 11.42 14.13
CA LEU A 314 8.88 11.84 15.41
C LEU A 314 7.74 12.85 15.20
N LYS A 315 7.98 13.87 14.38
CA LYS A 315 6.98 14.90 14.09
C LYS A 315 5.74 14.33 13.39
N THR A 316 5.90 13.38 12.47
CA THR A 316 4.75 12.75 11.78
C THR A 316 3.91 11.91 12.75
N ILE A 317 4.55 11.20 13.69
CA ILE A 317 3.87 10.45 14.76
C ILE A 317 3.06 11.40 15.66
N GLU A 318 3.67 12.50 16.10
CA GLU A 318 3.00 13.51 16.92
C GLU A 318 1.86 14.21 16.16
N TYR A 319 2.00 14.41 14.86
CA TYR A 319 0.94 14.94 14.00
C TYR A 319 -0.23 13.96 13.87
N LEU A 320 0.04 12.68 13.66
CA LEU A 320 -1.00 11.65 13.66
C LEU A 320 -1.79 11.67 14.97
N ASP A 321 -1.09 11.71 16.10
CA ASP A 321 -1.73 11.78 17.43
C ASP A 321 -2.62 13.01 17.58
N ARG A 322 -2.04 14.21 17.36
CA ARG A 322 -2.69 15.49 17.69
C ARG A 322 -3.66 15.99 16.64
N ARG A 323 -3.44 15.66 15.37
CA ARG A 323 -4.20 16.18 14.23
C ARG A 323 -5.16 15.16 13.62
N ALA A 324 -5.07 13.88 14.02
CA ALA A 324 -6.00 12.85 13.59
C ALA A 324 -6.63 12.11 14.76
N VAL A 325 -5.85 11.36 15.57
CA VAL A 325 -6.39 10.55 16.67
C VAL A 325 -7.17 11.40 17.67
N GLY A 326 -6.58 12.49 18.14
CA GLY A 326 -7.21 13.38 19.11
C GLY A 326 -8.53 13.98 18.62
N PRO A 327 -8.57 14.69 17.49
CA PRO A 327 -9.81 15.25 16.94
C PRO A 327 -10.91 14.20 16.71
N ILE A 328 -10.55 13.02 16.21
CA ILE A 328 -11.52 11.93 16.01
C ILE A 328 -12.07 11.46 17.36
N TYR A 329 -11.20 11.14 18.33
CA TYR A 329 -11.64 10.69 19.64
C TYR A 329 -12.57 11.72 20.32
N GLU A 330 -12.19 12.99 20.34
CA GLU A 330 -12.99 14.05 20.97
C GLU A 330 -14.35 14.24 20.27
N ALA A 331 -14.43 13.99 18.96
CA ALA A 331 -15.68 14.08 18.21
C ALA A 331 -16.66 12.92 18.48
N VAL A 332 -16.14 11.69 18.65
CA VAL A 332 -16.99 10.47 18.69
C VAL A 332 -17.22 9.92 20.09
N LYS A 333 -16.44 10.34 21.11
CA LYS A 333 -16.46 9.77 22.47
C LYS A 333 -17.84 9.80 23.16
N ASP A 334 -18.67 10.76 22.81
CA ASP A 334 -19.99 11.00 23.44
C ASP A 334 -21.14 10.67 22.48
N TRP A 335 -20.90 9.93 21.38
CA TRP A 335 -21.97 9.54 20.46
C TRP A 335 -22.88 8.47 21.10
N ASP A 336 -24.19 8.56 20.82
CA ASP A 336 -25.19 7.57 21.27
C ASP A 336 -24.86 6.16 20.74
N GLU A 337 -24.41 6.08 19.48
CA GLU A 337 -23.87 4.85 18.92
C GLU A 337 -22.34 4.85 19.12
N PRO A 338 -21.83 4.03 20.05
CA PRO A 338 -20.42 4.07 20.40
C PRO A 338 -19.50 3.59 19.26
N VAL A 339 -18.28 4.14 19.24
CA VAL A 339 -17.24 3.83 18.28
C VAL A 339 -16.10 3.09 18.96
N ALA A 340 -15.78 1.90 18.45
CA ALA A 340 -14.54 1.20 18.78
C ALA A 340 -13.41 1.77 17.91
N ILE A 341 -12.30 2.16 18.54
CA ILE A 341 -11.13 2.74 17.88
C ILE A 341 -9.94 1.81 18.06
N ALA A 342 -9.34 1.38 16.98
CA ALA A 342 -8.03 0.75 16.97
C ALA A 342 -6.98 1.70 16.39
N VAL A 343 -5.78 1.75 17.00
CA VAL A 343 -4.63 2.48 16.47
C VAL A 343 -3.47 1.52 16.37
N LEU A 344 -2.83 1.46 15.19
CA LEU A 344 -1.67 0.60 14.93
C LEU A 344 -0.87 1.09 13.72
N PRO A 345 0.44 0.76 13.63
CA PRO A 345 1.14 0.75 12.34
C PRO A 345 0.78 -0.51 11.55
N ASP A 346 1.24 -0.60 10.32
CA ASP A 346 1.17 -1.84 9.54
C ASP A 346 2.46 -2.67 9.66
N HIS A 347 3.62 -2.04 9.60
CA HIS A 347 4.95 -2.64 9.79
C HIS A 347 5.92 -1.63 10.40
N PRO A 348 7.09 -2.06 10.92
CA PRO A 348 8.16 -1.14 11.21
C PRO A 348 8.84 -0.66 9.92
N THR A 349 9.27 0.62 9.93
CA THR A 349 10.16 1.20 8.91
C THR A 349 11.31 1.90 9.62
N PRO A 350 12.27 1.11 10.18
CA PRO A 350 13.33 1.69 11.00
C PRO A 350 14.16 2.72 10.25
N CYS A 351 14.30 3.91 10.83
CA CYS A 351 15.08 5.00 10.25
C CYS A 351 16.54 4.61 9.99
N GLU A 352 17.11 3.71 10.80
CA GLU A 352 18.44 3.17 10.61
C GLU A 352 18.55 2.34 9.34
N LEU A 353 17.54 1.50 9.06
CA LEU A 353 17.53 0.57 7.94
C LEU A 353 16.96 1.22 6.65
N ARG A 354 16.07 2.20 6.78
CA ARG A 354 15.38 2.89 5.68
C ARG A 354 14.54 1.99 4.78
N THR A 355 14.06 0.89 5.34
CA THR A 355 13.15 -0.05 4.67
C THR A 355 12.33 -0.81 5.69
N HIS A 356 11.33 -1.53 5.22
CA HIS A 356 10.40 -2.26 6.06
C HIS A 356 11.04 -3.49 6.70
N THR A 357 10.55 -3.85 7.89
CA THR A 357 10.90 -5.07 8.60
C THR A 357 9.65 -5.84 9.04
N ALA A 358 9.82 -7.06 9.53
CA ALA A 358 8.73 -7.99 9.79
C ALA A 358 8.45 -8.24 11.28
N GLU A 359 9.06 -7.45 12.18
CA GLU A 359 8.79 -7.59 13.60
C GLU A 359 7.32 -7.25 13.92
N PRO A 360 6.71 -7.89 14.91
CA PRO A 360 5.38 -7.56 15.36
C PRO A 360 5.24 -6.08 15.76
N ILE A 361 4.10 -5.50 15.45
CA ILE A 361 3.80 -4.10 15.70
C ILE A 361 2.85 -3.94 16.92
N PRO A 362 2.93 -2.82 17.65
CA PRO A 362 2.00 -2.55 18.74
C PRO A 362 0.62 -2.15 18.21
N PHE A 363 -0.43 -2.56 18.91
CA PHE A 363 -1.78 -2.05 18.67
C PHE A 363 -2.48 -1.72 19.98
N LEU A 364 -3.43 -0.80 19.92
CA LEU A 364 -4.38 -0.52 20.96
C LEU A 364 -5.81 -0.63 20.43
N ILE A 365 -6.72 -1.04 21.30
CA ILE A 365 -8.18 -1.04 21.04
C ILE A 365 -8.85 -0.35 22.22
N TYR A 366 -9.66 0.67 21.91
CA TYR A 366 -10.50 1.38 22.86
C TYR A 366 -11.96 1.38 22.40
N TYR A 367 -12.87 1.20 23.32
CA TYR A 367 -14.31 1.46 23.14
C TYR A 367 -14.94 1.84 24.50
N PRO A 368 -16.04 2.60 24.52
CA PRO A 368 -16.71 2.94 25.77
C PRO A 368 -17.14 1.71 26.55
N GLY A 369 -16.73 1.62 27.81
CA GLY A 369 -17.06 0.52 28.70
C GLY A 369 -16.09 -0.67 28.68
N ILE A 370 -14.99 -0.60 27.89
CA ILE A 370 -13.93 -1.61 27.98
C ILE A 370 -13.26 -1.55 29.36
N GLU A 371 -13.01 -2.72 29.93
CA GLU A 371 -12.13 -2.85 31.11
C GLU A 371 -10.68 -2.69 30.63
N PRO A 372 -9.93 -1.64 31.05
CA PRO A 372 -8.59 -1.41 30.56
C PRO A 372 -7.59 -2.44 31.08
N ASP A 373 -6.53 -2.69 30.33
CA ASP A 373 -5.37 -3.44 30.81
C ASP A 373 -4.43 -2.54 31.66
N ASN A 374 -3.26 -3.09 32.04
CA ASN A 374 -2.30 -2.36 32.85
C ASN A 374 -1.30 -1.50 32.05
N VAL A 375 -1.52 -1.31 30.76
CA VAL A 375 -0.64 -0.53 29.89
C VAL A 375 -1.11 0.93 29.88
N SER A 376 -0.18 1.86 30.09
CA SER A 376 -0.47 3.29 30.20
C SER A 376 0.10 4.15 29.10
N THR A 377 0.94 3.58 28.23
CA THR A 377 1.55 4.25 27.08
C THR A 377 1.46 3.36 25.85
N TYR A 378 1.38 3.99 24.68
CA TYR A 378 1.32 3.28 23.41
C TYR A 378 2.69 3.24 22.74
N ASP A 379 3.39 2.14 22.90
CA ASP A 379 4.69 1.91 22.27
C ASP A 379 5.01 0.40 22.16
N GLU A 380 6.03 0.06 21.39
CA GLU A 380 6.44 -1.32 21.11
C GLU A 380 6.86 -2.12 22.34
N VAL A 381 7.33 -1.46 23.41
CA VAL A 381 7.77 -2.12 24.63
C VAL A 381 6.61 -2.29 25.61
N ALA A 382 5.80 -1.25 25.78
CA ALA A 382 4.66 -1.27 26.69
C ALA A 382 3.59 -2.27 26.22
N CYS A 383 3.26 -2.26 24.91
CA CYS A 383 2.22 -3.11 24.33
C CYS A 383 2.55 -4.61 24.35
N GLN A 384 3.81 -5.00 24.51
CA GLN A 384 4.19 -6.41 24.74
C GLN A 384 3.60 -6.98 26.05
N LYS A 385 3.21 -6.11 26.99
CA LYS A 385 2.58 -6.48 28.26
C LYS A 385 1.07 -6.38 28.22
N GLY A 386 0.51 -6.00 27.09
CA GLY A 386 -0.92 -5.84 26.90
C GLY A 386 -1.68 -7.16 27.03
N GLU A 387 -2.95 -7.07 27.43
CA GLU A 387 -3.79 -8.24 27.73
C GLU A 387 -4.07 -9.09 26.49
N TYR A 388 -4.08 -8.47 25.30
CA TYR A 388 -4.29 -9.23 24.05
C TYR A 388 -3.08 -10.08 23.62
N GLY A 389 -1.89 -9.81 24.18
CA GLY A 389 -0.69 -10.57 23.85
C GLY A 389 -0.25 -10.39 22.39
N LEU A 390 0.32 -11.45 21.81
CA LEU A 390 0.71 -11.49 20.40
C LEU A 390 -0.37 -12.15 19.57
N LEU A 391 -0.93 -11.40 18.63
CA LEU A 391 -1.90 -11.88 17.65
C LEU A 391 -1.24 -12.11 16.29
N ASP A 392 -1.80 -13.03 15.50
CA ASP A 392 -1.33 -13.38 14.16
C ASP A 392 -2.54 -13.55 13.20
N LYS A 393 -2.31 -13.46 11.91
CA LYS A 393 -3.32 -13.67 10.86
C LYS A 393 -4.55 -12.78 11.04
N ASP A 394 -5.74 -13.38 11.07
CA ASP A 394 -7.02 -12.69 11.18
C ASP A 394 -7.48 -12.47 12.64
N GLU A 395 -6.66 -12.87 13.62
CA GLU A 395 -7.04 -12.79 15.05
C GLU A 395 -7.36 -11.36 15.49
N PHE A 396 -6.55 -10.37 15.02
CA PHE A 396 -6.81 -8.96 15.34
C PHE A 396 -8.17 -8.50 14.81
N MET A 397 -8.45 -8.75 13.54
CA MET A 397 -9.69 -8.28 12.93
C MET A 397 -10.91 -9.02 13.48
N ASN A 398 -10.78 -10.33 13.75
CA ASN A 398 -11.83 -11.10 14.40
C ASN A 398 -12.12 -10.54 15.80
N LEU A 399 -11.10 -10.31 16.60
CA LEU A 399 -11.23 -9.70 17.93
C LEU A 399 -11.91 -8.33 17.85
N PHE A 400 -11.45 -7.46 16.94
CA PHE A 400 -11.95 -6.10 16.80
C PHE A 400 -13.42 -6.07 16.34
N MET A 401 -13.81 -6.93 15.40
CA MET A 401 -15.18 -6.98 14.87
C MET A 401 -16.17 -7.71 15.79
N ASP A 402 -15.69 -8.46 16.79
CA ASP A 402 -16.54 -9.11 17.82
C ASP A 402 -17.01 -8.15 18.91
N ILE A 403 -16.47 -6.93 18.98
CA ILE A 403 -16.89 -5.87 19.90
C ILE A 403 -18.29 -5.38 19.49
N LYS A 404 -19.26 -5.47 20.43
CA LYS A 404 -20.70 -5.20 20.18
C LYS A 404 -21.20 -3.97 20.91
#